data_cb1f1dac76b84b4216b98bb2a0fec0b7
#
_entry.id   cb1f1dac76b84b4216b98bb2a0fec0b7
#
_cell.length_a   1.000
_cell.length_b   1.000
_cell.length_c   1.000
_cell.angle_alpha   90.00
_cell.angle_beta   90.00
_cell.angle_gamma   90.00
#
_symmetry.space_group_name_H-M   'P 1'
#
loop_
_entity.id
_entity.type
_entity.pdbx_description
1 polymer ?
#
loop_
_entity_poly.entity_id
_entity_poly.type
_entity_poly.pdbx_seq_one_letter_code
_entity_poly.pdbx_strand_id
1 'polypeptide(L)'
;LFGVDPKEEVDDVTEDEIISIVNEGHEHGVLLASEAAMIHNIFEFGDKDAKDIMVHRRQIVALDGEMTFGEALTFMQEAAFSRYPVYLSDMDNIIGILHIKDALSYAKDHSSYHQKLRDFDDLLHSAEFVPETHSLNTLFAKM
;
A
#
# COMPACT_ATOMS: atom_id res chain seq x y z
N LEU A 1 -30.34 41.92 11.61
CA LEU A 1 -29.47 42.84 10.96
C LEU A 1 -28.13 42.23 10.60
N PHE A 2 -27.73 41.34 11.45
CA PHE A 2 -26.40 40.74 11.38
C PHE A 2 -26.48 39.23 11.44
N GLY A 3 -27.54 38.66 10.89
CA GLY A 3 -27.82 37.24 10.93
C GLY A 3 -27.04 36.38 9.93
N VAL A 4 -26.12 36.97 9.18
CA VAL A 4 -25.25 36.22 8.29
C VAL A 4 -24.09 35.65 9.09
N ASP A 5 -24.11 34.35 9.33
CA ASP A 5 -22.98 33.65 9.92
C ASP A 5 -21.86 33.56 8.87
N PRO A 6 -20.67 34.13 9.11
CA PRO A 6 -19.55 34.04 8.17
C PRO A 6 -19.11 32.60 7.84
N LYS A 7 -19.50 31.64 8.67
CA LYS A 7 -19.23 30.21 8.42
C LYS A 7 -20.13 29.61 7.36
N GLU A 8 -21.33 30.12 7.17
CA GLU A 8 -22.25 29.63 6.13
C GLU A 8 -21.79 30.04 4.72
N GLU A 9 -21.05 31.14 4.59
CA GLU A 9 -20.52 31.56 3.30
C GLU A 9 -19.29 30.78 2.84
N VAL A 10 -18.57 30.12 3.77
CA VAL A 10 -17.32 29.40 3.50
C VAL A 10 -17.58 27.93 3.11
N ASP A 11 -18.73 27.39 3.51
CA ASP A 11 -19.08 25.98 3.29
C ASP A 11 -19.75 25.71 1.94
N ASP A 12 -19.86 26.71 1.08
CA ASP A 12 -20.61 26.60 -0.18
C ASP A 12 -19.77 26.02 -1.33
N VAL A 13 -18.47 25.79 -1.15
CA VAL A 13 -17.62 25.19 -2.17
C VAL A 13 -17.66 23.68 -2.03
N THR A 14 -18.24 23.02 -3.02
CA THR A 14 -18.31 21.56 -3.09
C THR A 14 -17.19 20.99 -3.94
N GLU A 15 -16.94 19.69 -3.81
CA GLU A 15 -16.01 18.96 -4.68
C GLU A 15 -16.38 19.08 -6.14
N ASP A 16 -17.69 18.98 -6.46
CA ASP A 16 -18.19 19.12 -7.84
C ASP A 16 -17.89 20.50 -8.42
N GLU A 17 -17.97 21.54 -7.62
CA GLU A 17 -17.61 22.91 -8.06
C GLU A 17 -16.11 23.04 -8.34
N ILE A 18 -15.25 22.42 -7.52
CA ILE A 18 -13.81 22.42 -7.75
C ILE A 18 -13.49 21.66 -9.04
N ILE A 19 -14.11 20.52 -9.27
CA ILE A 19 -13.95 19.74 -10.51
C ILE A 19 -14.40 20.54 -11.73
N SER A 20 -15.50 21.27 -11.61
CA SER A 20 -16.01 22.15 -12.67
C SER A 20 -15.00 23.25 -13.03
N ILE A 21 -14.39 23.87 -12.01
CA ILE A 21 -13.33 24.89 -12.20
C ILE A 21 -12.09 24.28 -12.86
N VAL A 22 -11.70 23.06 -12.48
CA VAL A 22 -10.60 22.33 -13.11
C VAL A 22 -10.86 22.06 -14.57
N ASN A 23 -12.06 21.66 -14.92
CA ASN A 23 -12.46 21.41 -16.31
C ASN A 23 -12.45 22.69 -17.14
N GLU A 24 -12.95 23.79 -16.59
CA GLU A 24 -12.84 25.12 -17.24
C GLU A 24 -11.40 25.53 -17.44
N GLY A 25 -10.54 25.34 -16.44
CA GLY A 25 -9.11 25.63 -16.54
C GLY A 25 -8.43 24.83 -17.65
N HIS A 26 -8.83 23.59 -17.85
CA HIS A 26 -8.35 22.77 -18.96
C HIS A 26 -8.85 23.27 -20.32
N GLU A 27 -10.15 23.55 -20.43
CA GLU A 27 -10.74 24.06 -21.67
C GLU A 27 -10.13 25.39 -22.12
N HIS A 28 -9.78 26.24 -21.19
CA HIS A 28 -9.16 27.53 -21.46
C HIS A 28 -7.62 27.50 -21.54
N GLY A 29 -7.03 26.31 -21.48
CA GLY A 29 -5.58 26.13 -21.64
C GLY A 29 -4.74 26.53 -20.43
N VAL A 30 -5.34 26.82 -19.27
CA VAL A 30 -4.64 27.11 -18.02
C VAL A 30 -4.03 25.85 -17.43
N LEU A 31 -4.74 24.71 -17.55
CA LEU A 31 -4.29 23.41 -17.09
C LEU A 31 -4.05 22.47 -18.28
N LEU A 32 -2.98 21.67 -18.18
CA LEU A 32 -2.75 20.57 -19.10
C LEU A 32 -3.73 19.41 -18.81
N ALA A 33 -4.02 18.60 -19.83
CA ALA A 33 -4.86 17.41 -19.67
C ALA A 33 -4.36 16.47 -18.59
N SER A 34 -3.04 16.28 -18.48
CA SER A 34 -2.40 15.47 -17.45
C SER A 34 -2.59 16.04 -16.04
N GLU A 35 -2.52 17.34 -15.88
CA GLU A 35 -2.74 18.03 -14.61
C GLU A 35 -4.20 17.89 -14.14
N ALA A 36 -5.14 18.12 -15.04
CA ALA A 36 -6.56 17.92 -14.77
C ALA A 36 -6.86 16.48 -14.37
N ALA A 37 -6.30 15.49 -15.07
CA ALA A 37 -6.43 14.08 -14.74
C ALA A 37 -5.87 13.74 -13.35
N MET A 38 -4.72 14.30 -12.98
CA MET A 38 -4.14 14.11 -11.64
C MET A 38 -5.05 14.66 -10.53
N ILE A 39 -5.67 15.81 -10.75
CA ILE A 39 -6.59 16.40 -9.78
C ILE A 39 -7.84 15.53 -9.62
N HIS A 40 -8.40 15.02 -10.70
CA HIS A 40 -9.52 14.07 -10.65
C HIS A 40 -9.14 12.80 -9.87
N ASN A 41 -7.96 12.26 -10.11
CA ASN A 41 -7.47 11.07 -9.42
C ASN A 41 -7.29 11.29 -7.91
N ILE A 42 -6.89 12.49 -7.49
CA ILE A 42 -6.78 12.85 -6.07
C ILE A 42 -8.15 12.78 -5.39
N PHE A 43 -9.20 13.29 -6.02
CA PHE A 43 -10.55 13.20 -5.47
C PHE A 43 -11.05 11.75 -5.38
N GLU A 44 -10.83 10.96 -6.44
CA GLU A 44 -11.17 9.53 -6.43
C GLU A 44 -10.40 8.78 -5.33
N PHE A 45 -9.12 9.09 -5.15
CA PHE A 45 -8.29 8.48 -4.10
C PHE A 45 -8.82 8.78 -2.70
N GLY A 46 -9.34 10.00 -2.47
CA GLY A 46 -9.92 10.40 -1.19
C GLY A 46 -11.14 9.59 -0.79
N ASP A 47 -11.87 9.04 -1.75
CA ASP A 47 -13.09 8.25 -1.52
C ASP A 47 -12.84 6.74 -1.41
N LYS A 48 -11.59 6.28 -1.59
CA LYS A 48 -11.25 4.85 -1.57
C LYS A 48 -10.77 4.37 -0.21
N ASP A 49 -11.07 3.12 0.06
CA ASP A 49 -10.62 2.37 1.22
C ASP A 49 -9.57 1.32 0.84
N ALA A 50 -8.94 0.72 1.84
CA ALA A 50 -7.93 -0.31 1.63
C ALA A 50 -8.45 -1.48 0.77
N LYS A 51 -9.72 -1.85 0.92
CA LYS A 51 -10.36 -2.91 0.12
C LYS A 51 -10.35 -2.64 -1.38
N ASP A 52 -10.33 -1.37 -1.79
CA ASP A 52 -10.38 -0.98 -3.20
C ASP A 52 -9.05 -1.20 -3.93
N ILE A 53 -7.95 -1.29 -3.20
CA ILE A 53 -6.60 -1.50 -3.76
C ILE A 53 -5.91 -2.77 -3.28
N MET A 54 -6.46 -3.46 -2.28
CA MET A 54 -5.82 -4.67 -1.74
C MET A 54 -5.79 -5.79 -2.77
N VAL A 55 -4.77 -6.64 -2.65
CA VAL A 55 -4.70 -7.88 -3.41
C VAL A 55 -5.54 -8.94 -2.71
N HIS A 56 -6.37 -9.65 -3.48
CA HIS A 56 -7.19 -10.72 -2.94
C HIS A 56 -6.32 -11.81 -2.32
N ARG A 57 -6.72 -12.36 -1.17
CA ARG A 57 -5.98 -13.39 -0.42
C ARG A 57 -5.43 -14.52 -1.29
N ARG A 58 -6.22 -15.00 -2.25
CA ARG A 58 -5.83 -16.10 -3.16
C ARG A 58 -4.73 -15.73 -4.14
N GLN A 59 -4.51 -14.44 -4.35
CA GLN A 59 -3.49 -13.91 -5.27
C GLN A 59 -2.23 -13.46 -4.54
N ILE A 60 -2.23 -13.47 -3.21
CA ILE A 60 -1.07 -13.10 -2.42
C ILE A 60 -0.04 -14.22 -2.52
N VAL A 61 1.16 -13.87 -2.95
CA VAL A 61 2.31 -14.76 -2.96
C VAL A 61 3.04 -14.59 -1.63
N ALA A 62 2.95 -15.61 -0.78
CA ALA A 62 3.52 -15.61 0.56
C ALA A 62 4.47 -16.80 0.75
N LEU A 63 5.33 -16.69 1.76
CA LEU A 63 6.30 -17.73 2.14
C LEU A 63 5.85 -18.41 3.43
N ASP A 64 6.04 -19.72 3.50
CA ASP A 64 5.84 -20.47 4.72
C ASP A 64 7.03 -20.27 5.66
N GLY A 65 6.77 -19.86 6.90
CA GLY A 65 7.81 -19.68 7.92
C GLY A 65 8.57 -20.96 8.27
N GLU A 66 8.00 -22.12 7.98
CA GLU A 66 8.65 -23.43 8.16
C GLU A 66 9.66 -23.77 7.06
N MET A 67 9.59 -23.09 5.91
CA MET A 67 10.58 -23.32 4.85
C MET A 67 11.95 -22.78 5.24
N THR A 68 13.01 -23.40 4.69
CA THR A 68 14.36 -22.93 4.90
C THR A 68 14.64 -21.66 4.09
N PHE A 69 15.62 -20.91 4.53
CA PHE A 69 16.04 -19.70 3.81
C PHE A 69 16.49 -20.01 2.38
N GLY A 70 17.18 -21.12 2.16
CA GLY A 70 17.59 -21.56 0.82
C GLY A 70 16.40 -21.84 -0.10
N GLU A 71 15.37 -22.53 0.40
CA GLU A 71 14.13 -22.76 -0.33
C GLU A 71 13.40 -21.45 -0.64
N ALA A 72 13.37 -20.54 0.31
CA ALA A 72 12.76 -19.21 0.12
C ALA A 72 13.48 -18.41 -0.98
N LEU A 73 14.81 -18.42 -1.00
CA LEU A 73 15.59 -17.74 -2.04
C LEU A 73 15.25 -18.27 -3.43
N THR A 74 15.18 -19.60 -3.58
CA THR A 74 14.81 -20.22 -4.86
C THR A 74 13.43 -19.80 -5.30
N PHE A 75 12.47 -19.83 -4.38
CA PHE A 75 11.09 -19.41 -4.65
C PHE A 75 11.00 -17.93 -5.06
N MET A 76 11.73 -17.06 -4.35
CA MET A 76 11.74 -15.63 -4.63
C MET A 76 12.34 -15.28 -5.98
N GLN A 77 13.33 -16.06 -6.45
CA GLN A 77 13.91 -15.91 -7.79
C GLN A 77 12.90 -16.18 -8.89
N GLU A 78 12.03 -17.16 -8.69
CA GLU A 78 11.00 -17.54 -9.67
C GLU A 78 9.81 -16.56 -9.62
N ALA A 79 9.37 -16.17 -8.44
CA ALA A 79 8.20 -15.32 -8.25
C ALA A 79 8.43 -13.85 -8.58
N ALA A 80 9.66 -13.34 -8.42
CA ALA A 80 10.12 -12.02 -8.83
C ALA A 80 9.38 -10.82 -8.20
N PHE A 81 8.92 -10.94 -6.95
CA PHE A 81 8.40 -9.82 -6.17
C PHE A 81 9.47 -9.22 -5.25
N SER A 82 9.25 -8.01 -4.79
CA SER A 82 10.18 -7.33 -3.87
C SER A 82 9.92 -7.64 -2.39
N ARG A 83 8.67 -7.95 -2.04
CA ARG A 83 8.24 -8.19 -0.66
C ARG A 83 7.31 -9.37 -0.59
N TYR A 84 7.53 -10.20 0.44
CA TYR A 84 6.76 -11.43 0.64
C TYR A 84 6.26 -11.49 2.08
N PRO A 85 4.95 -11.58 2.29
CA PRO A 85 4.44 -11.96 3.61
C PRO A 85 4.95 -13.36 3.99
N VAL A 86 5.29 -13.54 5.25
CA VAL A 86 5.68 -14.82 5.82
C VAL A 86 4.63 -15.24 6.83
N TYR A 87 4.10 -16.44 6.69
CA TYR A 87 3.06 -16.97 7.56
C TYR A 87 3.54 -18.20 8.35
N LEU A 88 2.87 -18.49 9.46
CA LEU A 88 3.00 -19.75 10.20
C LEU A 88 1.65 -20.45 10.26
N SER A 89 1.62 -21.71 9.88
CA SER A 89 0.45 -22.59 9.85
C SER A 89 -0.52 -22.26 8.73
N ASP A 90 -1.00 -21.05 8.64
CA ASP A 90 -1.88 -20.59 7.57
C ASP A 90 -1.70 -19.09 7.27
N MET A 91 -2.35 -18.64 6.20
CA MET A 91 -2.28 -17.25 5.72
C MET A 91 -2.90 -16.22 6.66
N ASP A 92 -3.65 -16.64 7.67
CA ASP A 92 -4.21 -15.72 8.67
C ASP A 92 -3.20 -15.36 9.76
N ASN A 93 -2.10 -16.10 9.83
CA ASN A 93 -1.05 -15.88 10.81
C ASN A 93 0.24 -15.38 10.14
N ILE A 94 0.25 -14.12 9.75
CA ILE A 94 1.42 -13.47 9.18
C ILE A 94 2.37 -13.05 10.31
N ILE A 95 3.59 -13.56 10.28
CA ILE A 95 4.63 -13.27 11.29
C ILE A 95 5.57 -12.14 10.90
N GLY A 96 5.57 -11.74 9.64
CA GLY A 96 6.40 -10.63 9.16
C GLY A 96 6.42 -10.53 7.64
N ILE A 97 7.23 -9.60 7.17
CA ILE A 97 7.44 -9.35 5.74
C ILE A 97 8.92 -9.52 5.42
N LEU A 98 9.23 -10.38 4.46
CA LEU A 98 10.59 -10.55 3.93
C LEU A 98 10.79 -9.66 2.72
N HIS A 99 11.79 -8.80 2.79
CA HIS A 99 12.23 -7.99 1.64
C HIS A 99 13.33 -8.72 0.90
N ILE A 100 13.23 -8.80 -0.44
CA ILE A 100 14.26 -9.43 -1.27
C ILE A 100 15.65 -8.80 -1.04
N LYS A 101 15.71 -7.51 -0.79
CA LYS A 101 16.97 -6.80 -0.52
C LYS A 101 17.67 -7.33 0.72
N ASP A 102 16.93 -7.62 1.78
CA ASP A 102 17.48 -8.18 3.02
C ASP A 102 17.85 -9.64 2.82
N ALA A 103 17.02 -10.40 2.12
CA ALA A 103 17.34 -11.78 1.75
C ALA A 103 18.66 -11.86 0.98
N LEU A 104 18.90 -10.97 0.03
CA LEU A 104 20.17 -10.94 -0.72
C LEU A 104 21.36 -10.61 0.17
N SER A 105 21.20 -9.79 1.21
CA SER A 105 22.26 -9.51 2.17
C SER A 105 22.63 -10.74 3.00
N TYR A 106 21.63 -11.49 3.46
CA TYR A 106 21.83 -12.74 4.19
C TYR A 106 22.33 -13.88 3.28
N ALA A 107 22.04 -13.85 2.00
CA ALA A 107 22.46 -14.89 1.04
C ALA A 107 23.99 -14.99 0.88
N LYS A 108 24.73 -14.00 1.32
CA LYS A 108 26.20 -14.01 1.32
C LYS A 108 26.76 -15.03 2.32
N ASP A 109 25.99 -15.34 3.36
CA ASP A 109 26.37 -16.32 4.38
C ASP A 109 25.60 -17.63 4.14
N HIS A 110 26.29 -18.60 3.54
CA HIS A 110 25.70 -19.91 3.25
C HIS A 110 25.33 -20.71 4.49
N SER A 111 25.84 -20.38 5.67
CA SER A 111 25.51 -21.05 6.92
C SER A 111 24.04 -20.89 7.30
N SER A 112 23.41 -19.82 6.86
CA SER A 112 22.01 -19.50 7.14
C SER A 112 21.00 -20.25 6.24
N TYR A 113 21.44 -20.94 5.19
CA TYR A 113 20.57 -21.55 4.19
C TYR A 113 19.67 -22.66 4.73
N HIS A 114 20.08 -23.35 5.77
CA HIS A 114 19.31 -24.41 6.42
C HIS A 114 18.40 -23.93 7.54
N GLN A 115 18.51 -22.67 7.93
CA GLN A 115 17.69 -22.07 8.97
C GLN A 115 16.28 -21.78 8.45
N LYS A 116 15.26 -22.09 9.25
CA LYS A 116 13.89 -21.76 8.90
C LYS A 116 13.65 -20.27 8.98
N LEU A 117 12.76 -19.75 8.13
CA LEU A 117 12.45 -18.32 8.11
C LEU A 117 11.97 -17.81 9.46
N ARG A 118 11.16 -18.60 10.18
CA ARG A 118 10.65 -18.23 11.50
C ARG A 118 11.72 -18.07 12.58
N ASP A 119 12.89 -18.68 12.38
CA ASP A 119 13.97 -18.71 13.36
C ASP A 119 14.95 -17.54 13.20
N PHE A 120 14.76 -16.68 12.22
CA PHE A 120 15.55 -15.47 12.04
C PHE A 120 15.03 -14.35 12.95
N ASP A 121 15.92 -13.72 13.70
CA ASP A 121 15.55 -12.60 14.58
C ASP A 121 15.37 -11.28 13.83
N ASP A 122 16.20 -11.01 12.82
CA ASP A 122 16.31 -9.69 12.17
C ASP A 122 15.97 -9.70 10.68
N LEU A 123 15.62 -10.84 10.10
CA LEU A 123 15.34 -10.95 8.67
C LEU A 123 13.97 -10.41 8.27
N LEU A 124 12.97 -10.62 9.14
CA LEU A 124 11.59 -10.26 8.88
C LEU A 124 11.27 -8.89 9.45
N HIS A 125 10.68 -8.04 8.62
CA HIS A 125 10.10 -6.78 9.08
C HIS A 125 8.71 -7.02 9.68
N SER A 126 8.33 -6.19 10.65
CA SER A 126 6.99 -6.26 11.21
C SER A 126 5.93 -5.93 10.16
N ALA A 127 4.84 -6.68 10.16
CA ALA A 127 3.70 -6.40 9.31
C ALA A 127 2.74 -5.45 10.02
N GLU A 128 2.31 -4.40 9.33
CA GLU A 128 1.23 -3.55 9.80
C GLU A 128 -0.10 -4.07 9.27
N PHE A 129 -1.08 -4.18 10.17
CA PHE A 129 -2.42 -4.65 9.86
C PHE A 129 -3.39 -3.48 9.89
N VAL A 130 -4.17 -3.34 8.85
CA VAL A 130 -5.22 -2.33 8.76
C VAL A 130 -6.53 -3.00 8.37
N PRO A 131 -7.68 -2.52 8.86
CA PRO A 131 -8.96 -3.02 8.40
C PRO A 131 -9.19 -2.66 6.93
N GLU A 132 -9.95 -3.47 6.22
CA GLU A 132 -10.28 -3.22 4.81
C GLU A 132 -11.06 -1.91 4.59
N THR A 133 -11.72 -1.42 5.64
CA THR A 133 -12.47 -0.16 5.65
C THR A 133 -11.58 1.05 5.93
N HIS A 134 -10.28 0.86 6.15
CA HIS A 134 -9.36 1.95 6.42
C HIS A 134 -9.21 2.86 5.20
N SER A 135 -9.38 4.16 5.40
CA SER A 135 -9.30 5.14 4.31
C SER A 135 -7.89 5.17 3.70
N LEU A 136 -7.81 5.17 2.37
CA LEU A 136 -6.53 5.25 1.66
C LEU A 136 -5.78 6.55 1.96
N ASN A 137 -6.49 7.64 2.12
CA ASN A 137 -5.91 8.93 2.45
C ASN A 137 -5.13 8.88 3.77
N THR A 138 -5.75 8.31 4.81
CA THR A 138 -5.13 8.13 6.12
C THR A 138 -3.97 7.14 6.06
N LEU A 139 -4.14 6.05 5.32
CA LEU A 139 -3.12 5.03 5.14
C LEU A 139 -1.88 5.59 4.41
N PHE A 140 -2.10 6.35 3.36
CA PHE A 140 -1.02 6.98 2.58
C PHE A 140 -0.25 8.00 3.42
N ALA A 141 -0.93 8.81 4.22
CA ALA A 141 -0.30 9.78 5.11
C ALA A 141 0.58 9.12 6.18
N LYS A 142 0.21 7.88 6.59
CA LYS A 142 0.96 7.10 7.58
C LYS A 142 2.20 6.42 6.98
N MET A 143 2.17 6.15 5.71
CA MET A 143 3.30 5.53 4.99
C MET A 143 4.45 6.51 4.82
#